data_a30fd763b5b689e2e5e10f269b38ce04
#
_entry.id   a30fd763b5b689e2e5e10f269b38ce04
#
_cell.length_a   1.000
_cell.length_b   1.000
_cell.length_c   1.000
_cell.angle_alpha   90.00
_cell.angle_beta   90.00
_cell.angle_gamma   90.00
#
_symmetry.space_group_name_H-M   'P 1'
#
loop_
_entity.id
_entity.type
_entity.pdbx_description
1 polymer ?
#
loop_
_entity_poly.entity_id
_entity_poly.type
_entity_poly.pdbx_seq_one_letter_code
_entity_poly.pdbx_strand_id
1 'polypeptide(L)'
;MIAYDHSRVIVHHEDKEIYINASVVKVPQANREYILSQGNETVDSYFISLQFLLAGPLENTVDDFWLMVYQQNSSTVVMLCNCIEMNRDKSCQYWPLEVGHTMVLGESREGMGLEVTMVTSEDRGHFIIRTFTLANTVTGVKRKIKQFHYVDWPDFNVPNNPDQFLEFLLEVRKSGCFLESCGPPVGECSIVVFHSSFLVTEL
;
A
#
# COMPACT_ATOMS: atom_id res chain seq x y z
N MET A 1 10.43 3.07 11.18
CA MET A 1 10.26 1.83 12.00
C MET A 1 10.55 0.67 11.08
N ILE A 2 11.30 -0.33 11.53
CA ILE A 2 11.63 -1.53 10.75
C ILE A 2 10.63 -2.62 11.16
N ALA A 3 10.11 -3.38 10.20
CA ALA A 3 9.23 -4.49 10.49
C ALA A 3 9.95 -5.56 11.34
N TYR A 4 9.28 -6.06 12.38
CA TYR A 4 9.83 -7.13 13.20
C TYR A 4 9.77 -8.46 12.46
N ASP A 5 10.80 -9.29 12.58
CA ASP A 5 10.91 -10.59 11.88
C ASP A 5 9.68 -11.50 12.09
N HIS A 6 9.07 -11.46 13.28
CA HIS A 6 7.92 -12.32 13.61
C HIS A 6 6.60 -11.89 12.95
N SER A 7 6.50 -10.66 12.44
CA SER A 7 5.31 -10.11 11.78
C SER A 7 5.58 -9.60 10.37
N ARG A 8 6.82 -9.64 9.93
CA ARG A 8 7.22 -9.14 8.61
C ARG A 8 6.53 -9.93 7.49
N VAL A 9 6.05 -9.21 6.49
CA VAL A 9 5.53 -9.82 5.27
C VAL A 9 6.69 -10.42 4.49
N ILE A 10 6.54 -11.69 4.11
CA ILE A 10 7.52 -12.40 3.30
C ILE A 10 7.07 -12.32 1.84
N VAL A 11 7.94 -11.83 0.98
CA VAL A 11 7.74 -11.71 -0.47
C VAL A 11 8.85 -12.48 -1.16
N HIS A 12 8.52 -13.26 -2.16
CA HIS A 12 9.50 -14.03 -2.93
C HIS A 12 9.49 -13.61 -4.40
N HIS A 13 10.68 -13.53 -4.98
CA HIS A 13 10.86 -13.43 -6.43
C HIS A 13 11.87 -14.50 -6.86
N GLU A 14 11.45 -15.40 -7.75
CA GLU A 14 12.19 -16.63 -8.01
C GLU A 14 12.44 -17.41 -6.70
N ASP A 15 13.68 -17.83 -6.43
CA ASP A 15 14.06 -18.56 -5.21
C ASP A 15 14.62 -17.64 -4.10
N LYS A 16 14.42 -16.32 -4.22
CA LYS A 16 14.95 -15.33 -3.26
C LYS A 16 13.85 -14.64 -2.48
N GLU A 17 14.06 -14.50 -1.18
CA GLU A 17 13.25 -13.64 -0.34
C GLU A 17 13.63 -12.18 -0.57
N ILE A 18 12.61 -11.33 -0.77
CA ILE A 18 12.75 -9.89 -0.91
C ILE A 18 12.36 -9.25 0.41
N TYR A 19 13.23 -8.36 0.90
CA TYR A 19 12.87 -7.54 2.04
C TYR A 19 11.88 -6.45 1.65
N ILE A 20 10.75 -6.42 2.35
CA ILE A 20 9.80 -5.30 2.30
C ILE A 20 9.49 -4.85 3.72
N ASN A 21 9.49 -3.54 3.95
CA ASN A 21 9.15 -2.98 5.26
C ASN A 21 7.64 -2.96 5.46
N ALA A 22 7.09 -4.13 5.68
CA ALA A 22 5.67 -4.36 5.88
C ALA A 22 5.44 -5.43 6.95
N SER A 23 4.46 -5.20 7.82
CA SER A 23 4.11 -6.09 8.93
C SER A 23 2.66 -6.53 8.83
N VAL A 24 2.39 -7.80 9.09
CA VAL A 24 1.04 -8.32 9.26
C VAL A 24 0.54 -7.98 10.66
N VAL A 25 -0.60 -7.33 10.72
CA VAL A 25 -1.31 -7.02 11.97
C VAL A 25 -2.64 -7.75 11.99
N LYS A 26 -2.82 -8.60 12.99
CA LYS A 26 -4.06 -9.35 13.21
C LYS A 26 -4.89 -8.67 14.28
N VAL A 27 -6.17 -8.48 13.99
CA VAL A 27 -7.16 -7.94 14.93
C VAL A 27 -8.17 -9.05 15.24
N PRO A 28 -7.88 -9.92 16.24
CA PRO A 28 -8.69 -11.12 16.50
C PRO A 28 -10.15 -10.81 16.81
N GLN A 29 -10.42 -9.70 17.53
CA GLN A 29 -11.78 -9.28 17.90
C GLN A 29 -12.64 -8.94 16.67
N ALA A 30 -12.01 -8.55 15.57
CA ALA A 30 -12.69 -8.20 14.33
C ALA A 30 -12.54 -9.30 13.24
N ASN A 31 -11.79 -10.37 13.54
CA ASN A 31 -11.40 -11.41 12.58
C ASN A 31 -10.81 -10.84 11.29
N ARG A 32 -9.82 -9.95 11.44
CA ARG A 32 -9.22 -9.19 10.33
C ARG A 32 -7.71 -9.21 10.37
N GLU A 33 -7.12 -9.17 9.18
CA GLU A 33 -5.70 -9.00 8.98
C GLU A 33 -5.43 -7.76 8.12
N TYR A 34 -4.40 -7.01 8.48
CA TYR A 34 -3.92 -5.84 7.75
C TYR A 34 -2.44 -6.01 7.47
N ILE A 35 -1.99 -5.49 6.36
CA ILE A 35 -0.57 -5.28 6.10
C ILE A 35 -0.29 -3.80 6.24
N LEU A 36 0.56 -3.48 7.19
CA LEU A 36 1.02 -2.12 7.43
C LEU A 36 2.36 -1.95 6.72
N SER A 37 2.37 -1.13 5.67
CA SER A 37 3.57 -0.90 4.86
C SER A 37 4.07 0.52 5.02
N GLN A 38 5.39 0.65 5.10
CA GLN A 38 6.14 1.92 5.05
C GLN A 38 7.18 1.85 3.95
N GLY A 39 7.66 3.01 3.49
CA GLY A 39 8.74 3.06 2.49
C GLY A 39 9.98 2.28 2.93
N ASN A 40 10.53 1.53 2.00
CA ASN A 40 11.77 0.81 2.20
C ASN A 40 12.95 1.77 2.00
N GLU A 41 13.70 2.04 3.07
CA GLU A 41 15.07 2.49 2.88
C GLU A 41 15.91 1.26 2.52
N THR A 42 16.54 1.25 1.34
CA THR A 42 17.59 0.27 1.04
C THR A 42 18.72 0.47 2.03
N VAL A 43 18.95 -0.53 2.86
CA VAL A 43 20.01 -0.53 3.87
C VAL A 43 21.34 -0.77 3.18
N ASP A 44 21.79 0.17 2.40
CA ASP A 44 23.17 0.28 1.98
C ASP A 44 23.71 1.61 2.46
N SER A 45 24.02 1.71 3.73
CA SER A 45 25.05 2.62 4.21
C SER A 45 25.06 2.78 5.73
N TYR A 46 26.22 2.76 6.27
CA TYR A 46 26.69 2.97 7.65
C TYR A 46 26.37 4.36 8.25
N PHE A 47 25.37 5.06 7.75
CA PHE A 47 24.93 6.35 8.30
C PHE A 47 23.43 6.34 8.57
N ILE A 48 23.05 5.87 9.75
CA ILE A 48 21.75 6.18 10.33
C ILE A 48 21.72 7.67 10.67
N SER A 49 21.40 8.50 9.73
CA SER A 49 20.90 9.82 10.08
C SER A 49 19.38 9.78 10.13
N LEU A 50 18.89 10.14 11.26
CA LEU A 50 17.54 10.13 11.85
C LEU A 50 16.46 10.90 11.05
N GLN A 51 16.40 10.91 9.71
CA GLN A 51 15.64 11.94 9.05
C GLN A 51 14.65 11.56 7.94
N PHE A 52 14.49 10.33 7.50
CA PHE A 52 13.50 10.08 6.43
C PHE A 52 12.70 8.80 6.65
N LEU A 53 11.62 8.92 7.42
CA LEU A 53 10.52 7.95 7.40
C LEU A 53 9.69 8.24 6.14
N LEU A 54 9.92 7.51 5.06
CA LEU A 54 9.10 7.55 3.87
C LEU A 54 7.82 6.74 4.13
N ALA A 55 6.68 7.32 3.77
CA ALA A 55 5.37 6.75 4.10
C ALA A 55 4.84 5.77 3.05
N GLY A 56 5.49 5.64 1.88
CA GLY A 56 5.06 4.78 0.78
C GLY A 56 6.24 4.25 -0.05
N PRO A 57 5.97 3.50 -1.12
CA PRO A 57 7.02 2.96 -2.00
C PRO A 57 7.92 4.03 -2.57
N LEU A 58 9.19 3.69 -2.76
CA LEU A 58 10.17 4.46 -3.53
C LEU A 58 10.16 4.01 -4.98
N GLU A 59 10.77 4.79 -5.88
CA GLU A 59 10.86 4.42 -7.30
C GLU A 59 11.46 3.01 -7.51
N ASN A 60 12.49 2.68 -6.78
CA ASN A 60 13.16 1.39 -6.84
C ASN A 60 12.44 0.25 -6.07
N THR A 61 11.33 0.52 -5.37
CA THR A 61 10.56 -0.48 -4.62
C THR A 61 9.10 -0.60 -5.05
N VAL A 62 8.70 0.08 -6.12
CA VAL A 62 7.35 -0.03 -6.72
C VAL A 62 7.05 -1.46 -7.14
N ASP A 63 8.01 -2.11 -7.78
CA ASP A 63 7.88 -3.50 -8.23
C ASP A 63 7.63 -4.43 -7.03
N ASP A 64 8.42 -4.29 -5.96
CA ASP A 64 8.31 -5.09 -4.74
C ASP A 64 6.96 -4.87 -4.05
N PHE A 65 6.47 -3.62 -4.03
CA PHE A 65 5.17 -3.29 -3.48
C PHE A 65 4.03 -4.00 -4.22
N TRP A 66 4.00 -3.93 -5.56
CA TRP A 66 2.96 -4.60 -6.34
C TRP A 66 3.08 -6.13 -6.30
N LEU A 67 4.30 -6.64 -6.20
CA LEU A 67 4.54 -8.08 -5.99
C LEU A 67 3.97 -8.52 -4.63
N MET A 68 4.15 -7.72 -3.57
CA MET A 68 3.51 -7.96 -2.28
C MET A 68 1.97 -7.95 -2.41
N VAL A 69 1.38 -6.93 -3.05
CA VAL A 69 -0.07 -6.87 -3.30
C VAL A 69 -0.56 -8.14 -4.01
N TYR A 70 0.21 -8.61 -4.99
CA TYR A 70 -0.12 -9.82 -5.73
C TYR A 70 -0.01 -11.08 -4.87
N GLN A 71 1.09 -11.30 -4.17
CA GLN A 71 1.34 -12.52 -3.39
C GLN A 71 0.47 -12.62 -2.14
N GLN A 72 0.18 -11.50 -1.49
CA GLN A 72 -0.68 -11.45 -0.31
C GLN A 72 -2.18 -11.46 -0.66
N ASN A 73 -2.55 -11.62 -1.95
CA ASN A 73 -3.92 -11.60 -2.44
C ASN A 73 -4.73 -10.36 -2.01
N SER A 74 -4.06 -9.24 -1.81
CA SER A 74 -4.73 -8.03 -1.40
C SER A 74 -5.64 -7.49 -2.51
N SER A 75 -6.86 -7.11 -2.16
CA SER A 75 -7.83 -6.46 -3.05
C SER A 75 -7.94 -4.97 -2.81
N THR A 76 -7.37 -4.47 -1.71
CA THR A 76 -7.51 -3.09 -1.28
C THR A 76 -6.20 -2.52 -0.78
N VAL A 77 -5.91 -1.29 -1.21
CA VAL A 77 -4.81 -0.46 -0.71
C VAL A 77 -5.40 0.81 -0.11
N VAL A 78 -5.08 1.09 1.15
CA VAL A 78 -5.47 2.34 1.84
C VAL A 78 -4.23 3.20 1.98
N MET A 79 -4.23 4.39 1.40
CA MET A 79 -3.12 5.33 1.42
C MET A 79 -3.50 6.57 2.22
N LEU A 80 -2.74 6.85 3.27
CA LEU A 80 -2.97 7.96 4.21
C LEU A 80 -1.91 9.05 4.10
N CYS A 81 -1.06 9.02 3.09
CA CYS A 81 -0.03 10.01 2.84
C CYS A 81 -0.15 10.57 1.42
N ASN A 82 0.33 11.77 1.20
CA ASN A 82 0.55 12.28 -0.15
C ASN A 82 1.93 11.86 -0.68
N CYS A 83 2.12 11.91 -1.99
CA CYS A 83 3.44 11.65 -2.58
C CYS A 83 4.46 12.71 -2.17
N ILE A 84 4.01 13.96 -2.07
CA ILE A 84 4.83 15.10 -1.66
C ILE A 84 4.16 15.78 -0.48
N GLU A 85 4.89 15.99 0.61
CA GLU A 85 4.46 16.72 1.81
C GLU A 85 5.58 17.69 2.21
N MET A 86 5.25 18.97 2.46
CA MET A 86 6.22 20.02 2.82
C MET A 86 7.45 20.08 1.89
N ASN A 87 7.25 19.97 0.58
CA ASN A 87 8.31 19.90 -0.43
C ASN A 87 9.31 18.74 -0.23
N ARG A 88 8.87 17.65 0.37
CA ARG A 88 9.65 16.41 0.54
C ARG A 88 8.88 15.25 -0.06
N ASP A 89 9.59 14.41 -0.78
CA ASP A 89 9.05 13.18 -1.30
C ASP A 89 8.77 12.23 -0.13
N LYS A 90 7.54 11.72 -0.04
CA LYS A 90 7.08 10.78 0.98
C LYS A 90 6.78 9.41 0.41
N SER A 91 6.38 9.38 -0.85
CA SER A 91 6.09 8.19 -1.62
C SER A 91 6.27 8.52 -3.08
N CYS A 92 6.80 7.64 -3.88
CA CYS A 92 6.66 7.81 -5.32
C CYS A 92 5.22 7.51 -5.75
N GLN A 93 4.84 7.99 -6.92
CA GLN A 93 3.59 7.58 -7.53
C GLN A 93 3.76 6.15 -8.07
N TYR A 94 3.19 5.17 -7.37
CA TYR A 94 3.28 3.75 -7.69
C TYR A 94 2.10 3.23 -8.53
N TRP A 95 1.32 4.12 -9.14
CA TRP A 95 0.17 3.79 -10.01
C TRP A 95 0.27 4.54 -11.32
N PRO A 96 -0.40 4.07 -12.41
CA PRO A 96 -0.42 4.76 -13.70
C PRO A 96 -0.94 6.20 -13.58
N LEU A 97 -0.43 7.11 -14.42
CA LEU A 97 -0.78 8.55 -14.37
C LEU A 97 -2.23 8.81 -14.76
N GLU A 98 -2.76 8.09 -15.73
CA GLU A 98 -4.07 8.35 -16.33
C GLU A 98 -4.92 7.08 -16.43
N VAL A 99 -6.24 7.27 -16.44
CA VAL A 99 -7.19 6.19 -16.67
C VAL A 99 -6.97 5.58 -18.07
N GLY A 100 -6.93 4.27 -18.13
CA GLY A 100 -6.63 3.50 -19.33
C GLY A 100 -5.14 3.22 -19.55
N HIS A 101 -4.24 3.88 -18.81
CA HIS A 101 -2.81 3.62 -18.91
C HIS A 101 -2.42 2.39 -18.10
N THR A 102 -1.41 1.68 -18.61
CA THR A 102 -0.83 0.49 -17.99
C THR A 102 0.64 0.76 -17.65
N MET A 103 1.01 0.39 -16.44
CA MET A 103 2.38 0.37 -15.95
C MET A 103 2.86 -1.08 -15.94
N VAL A 104 3.92 -1.37 -16.66
CA VAL A 104 4.60 -2.67 -16.67
C VAL A 104 5.56 -2.67 -15.49
N LEU A 105 5.51 -3.75 -14.70
CA LEU A 105 6.36 -3.93 -13.53
C LEU A 105 7.49 -4.91 -13.87
N GLY A 106 8.64 -4.72 -13.25
CA GLY A 106 9.80 -5.60 -13.46
C GLY A 106 11.03 -4.88 -13.99
N GLU A 107 11.05 -3.53 -14.01
CA GLU A 107 12.28 -2.78 -14.34
C GLU A 107 13.41 -3.11 -13.37
N SER A 108 13.06 -3.26 -12.07
CA SER A 108 14.02 -3.67 -11.03
C SER A 108 14.02 -5.18 -10.78
N ARG A 109 13.09 -5.94 -11.36
CA ARG A 109 12.87 -7.38 -11.14
C ARG A 109 12.52 -8.09 -12.43
N GLU A 110 13.53 -8.48 -13.21
CA GLU A 110 13.35 -9.21 -14.46
C GLU A 110 12.49 -10.48 -14.25
N GLY A 111 11.57 -10.76 -15.15
CA GLY A 111 10.73 -11.95 -15.10
C GLY A 111 9.50 -11.88 -14.19
N MET A 112 9.23 -10.75 -13.53
CA MET A 112 8.08 -10.63 -12.61
C MET A 112 6.72 -10.80 -13.31
N GLY A 113 6.59 -10.33 -14.55
CA GLY A 113 5.41 -10.52 -15.39
C GLY A 113 4.13 -9.92 -14.81
N LEU A 114 4.21 -8.79 -14.11
CA LEU A 114 3.05 -8.08 -13.58
C LEU A 114 2.82 -6.76 -14.32
N GLU A 115 1.54 -6.42 -14.46
CA GLU A 115 1.08 -5.17 -15.06
C GLU A 115 -0.04 -4.56 -14.22
N VAL A 116 -0.05 -3.24 -14.09
CA VAL A 116 -1.10 -2.49 -13.40
C VAL A 116 -1.74 -1.51 -14.37
N THR A 117 -3.03 -1.66 -14.61
CA THR A 117 -3.82 -0.75 -15.44
C THR A 117 -4.78 0.04 -14.58
N MET A 118 -4.79 1.36 -14.68
CA MET A 118 -5.80 2.18 -14.00
C MET A 118 -7.11 2.17 -14.81
N VAL A 119 -8.18 1.67 -14.19
CA VAL A 119 -9.50 1.53 -14.83
C VAL A 119 -10.38 2.73 -14.56
N THR A 120 -10.39 3.22 -13.30
CA THR A 120 -11.15 4.42 -12.90
C THR A 120 -10.37 5.22 -11.87
N SER A 121 -10.67 6.54 -11.84
CA SER A 121 -10.24 7.45 -10.77
C SER A 121 -11.40 8.37 -10.44
N GLU A 122 -11.85 8.34 -9.19
CA GLU A 122 -12.98 9.13 -8.68
C GLU A 122 -12.50 10.05 -7.58
N ASP A 123 -12.54 11.36 -7.84
CA ASP A 123 -12.22 12.38 -6.85
C ASP A 123 -13.47 12.68 -6.01
N ARG A 124 -13.35 12.56 -4.68
CA ARG A 124 -14.39 12.85 -3.67
C ARG A 124 -14.07 14.09 -2.84
N GLY A 125 -13.12 14.91 -3.28
CA GLY A 125 -12.63 16.11 -2.59
C GLY A 125 -11.52 15.80 -1.61
N HIS A 126 -11.81 15.22 -0.47
CA HIS A 126 -10.83 14.90 0.59
C HIS A 126 -10.21 13.49 0.47
N PHE A 127 -10.70 12.68 -0.45
CA PHE A 127 -10.07 11.40 -0.82
C PHE A 127 -10.35 11.03 -2.27
N ILE A 128 -9.51 10.18 -2.83
CA ILE A 128 -9.62 9.68 -4.20
C ILE A 128 -9.74 8.16 -4.16
N ILE A 129 -10.69 7.62 -4.94
CA ILE A 129 -10.86 6.18 -5.13
C ILE A 129 -10.35 5.82 -6.52
N ARG A 130 -9.33 4.98 -6.60
CA ARG A 130 -8.84 4.44 -7.87
C ARG A 130 -9.10 2.95 -7.94
N THR A 131 -9.47 2.48 -9.11
CA THR A 131 -9.60 1.06 -9.40
C THR A 131 -8.55 0.65 -10.41
N PHE A 132 -7.83 -0.42 -10.09
CA PHE A 132 -6.82 -1.00 -10.96
C PHE A 132 -7.18 -2.42 -11.36
N THR A 133 -6.67 -2.85 -12.52
CA THR A 133 -6.52 -4.25 -12.87
C THR A 133 -5.04 -4.60 -12.68
N LEU A 134 -4.77 -5.51 -11.75
CA LEU A 134 -3.46 -6.14 -11.58
C LEU A 134 -3.46 -7.45 -12.36
N ALA A 135 -2.65 -7.55 -13.40
CA ALA A 135 -2.56 -8.70 -14.26
C ALA A 135 -1.19 -9.37 -14.14
N ASN A 136 -1.19 -10.71 -14.08
CA ASN A 136 0.01 -11.49 -14.28
C ASN A 136 0.03 -11.97 -15.73
N THR A 137 0.99 -11.49 -16.52
CA THR A 137 1.11 -11.75 -17.97
C THR A 137 1.56 -13.19 -18.27
N VAL A 138 2.22 -13.84 -17.31
CA VAL A 138 2.68 -15.23 -17.45
C VAL A 138 1.53 -16.21 -17.23
N THR A 139 0.74 -16.00 -16.17
CA THR A 139 -0.36 -16.91 -15.80
C THR A 139 -1.71 -16.51 -16.39
N GLY A 140 -1.84 -15.30 -16.91
CA GLY A 140 -3.09 -14.73 -17.40
C GLY A 140 -4.08 -14.32 -16.30
N VAL A 141 -3.74 -14.48 -15.03
CA VAL A 141 -4.60 -14.12 -13.90
C VAL A 141 -4.73 -12.60 -13.79
N LYS A 142 -5.97 -12.14 -13.69
CA LYS A 142 -6.28 -10.71 -13.49
C LYS A 142 -7.10 -10.52 -12.21
N ARG A 143 -6.75 -9.51 -11.43
CA ARG A 143 -7.47 -9.15 -10.21
C ARG A 143 -7.77 -7.67 -10.18
N LYS A 144 -8.89 -7.32 -9.57
CA LYS A 144 -9.30 -5.95 -9.33
C LYS A 144 -8.75 -5.48 -7.99
N ILE A 145 -8.05 -4.36 -7.99
CA ILE A 145 -7.51 -3.72 -6.78
C ILE A 145 -8.18 -2.34 -6.65
N LYS A 146 -8.63 -1.99 -5.44
CA LYS A 146 -9.10 -0.64 -5.12
C LYS A 146 -8.08 0.07 -4.25
N GLN A 147 -7.74 1.30 -4.62
CA GLN A 147 -6.97 2.21 -3.77
C GLN A 147 -7.89 3.28 -3.23
N PHE A 148 -7.85 3.48 -1.93
CA PHE A 148 -8.48 4.59 -1.22
C PHE A 148 -7.37 5.51 -0.72
N HIS A 149 -7.28 6.70 -1.29
CA HIS A 149 -6.22 7.67 -1.00
C HIS A 149 -6.81 8.89 -0.31
N TYR A 150 -6.59 9.02 0.99
CA TYR A 150 -6.96 10.21 1.76
C TYR A 150 -5.93 11.31 1.53
N VAL A 151 -6.33 12.44 0.96
CA VAL A 151 -5.41 13.49 0.50
C VAL A 151 -5.33 14.70 1.46
N ASP A 152 -6.25 14.80 2.41
CA ASP A 152 -6.36 15.93 3.35
C ASP A 152 -5.72 15.64 4.73
N TRP A 153 -4.86 14.60 4.83
CA TRP A 153 -4.14 14.37 6.08
C TRP A 153 -3.07 15.44 6.27
N PRO A 154 -3.08 16.19 7.40
CA PRO A 154 -2.06 17.21 7.65
C PRO A 154 -0.71 16.56 7.95
N ASP A 155 0.39 17.21 7.56
CA ASP A 155 1.77 16.74 7.79
C ASP A 155 2.08 16.43 9.27
N PHE A 156 1.40 17.13 10.18
CA PHE A 156 1.45 16.92 11.63
C PHE A 156 0.04 16.88 12.19
N ASN A 157 -0.18 16.13 13.26
CA ASN A 157 -1.44 15.94 13.96
C ASN A 157 -2.44 15.01 13.24
N VAL A 158 -3.66 14.97 13.74
CA VAL A 158 -4.79 14.22 13.21
C VAL A 158 -5.56 15.03 12.19
N PRO A 159 -6.40 14.42 11.34
CA PRO A 159 -7.24 15.14 10.40
C PRO A 159 -8.05 16.25 11.08
N ASN A 160 -8.05 17.43 10.46
CA ASN A 160 -8.75 18.62 10.99
C ASN A 160 -10.26 18.44 11.05
N ASN A 161 -10.80 17.60 10.18
CA ASN A 161 -12.22 17.30 10.11
C ASN A 161 -12.47 15.79 10.32
N PRO A 162 -12.86 15.37 11.55
CA PRO A 162 -13.12 13.96 11.85
C PRO A 162 -14.24 13.34 11.00
N ASP A 163 -15.25 14.14 10.61
CA ASP A 163 -16.39 13.64 9.82
C ASP A 163 -15.96 13.22 8.42
N GLN A 164 -15.07 13.98 7.78
CA GLN A 164 -14.50 13.63 6.47
C GLN A 164 -13.66 12.35 6.54
N PHE A 165 -12.89 12.19 7.61
CA PHE A 165 -12.13 10.97 7.81
C PHE A 165 -13.04 9.77 8.12
N LEU A 166 -14.12 9.98 8.86
CA LEU A 166 -15.13 8.94 9.10
C LEU A 166 -15.83 8.54 7.80
N GLU A 167 -16.18 9.51 6.94
CA GLU A 167 -16.74 9.22 5.61
C GLU A 167 -15.78 8.35 4.77
N PHE A 168 -14.50 8.71 4.74
CA PHE A 168 -13.45 7.92 4.09
C PHE A 168 -13.41 6.48 4.63
N LEU A 169 -13.38 6.29 5.95
CA LEU A 169 -13.37 4.95 6.56
C LEU A 169 -14.63 4.14 6.22
N LEU A 170 -15.80 4.79 6.15
CA LEU A 170 -17.04 4.14 5.74
C LEU A 170 -17.01 3.71 4.28
N GLU A 171 -16.43 4.52 3.37
CA GLU A 171 -16.24 4.12 1.97
C GLU A 171 -15.26 2.96 1.81
N VAL A 172 -14.13 2.98 2.53
CA VAL A 172 -13.22 1.82 2.60
C VAL A 172 -13.98 0.58 3.06
N ARG A 173 -14.80 0.70 4.12
CA ARG A 173 -15.57 -0.42 4.68
C ARG A 173 -16.65 -0.93 3.72
N LYS A 174 -17.35 -0.06 3.01
CA LYS A 174 -18.38 -0.43 2.01
C LYS A 174 -17.80 -1.18 0.81
N SER A 175 -16.52 -1.02 0.53
CA SER A 175 -15.87 -1.69 -0.61
C SER A 175 -15.85 -3.21 -0.52
N GLY A 176 -16.19 -3.77 0.64
CA GLY A 176 -16.20 -5.21 0.90
C GLY A 176 -14.85 -5.75 1.34
N CYS A 177 -13.80 -4.92 1.42
CA CYS A 177 -12.48 -5.34 1.90
C CYS A 177 -12.47 -5.87 3.34
N PHE A 178 -13.62 -5.78 4.03
CA PHE A 178 -13.82 -6.24 5.39
C PHE A 178 -14.99 -7.21 5.54
N LEU A 179 -15.54 -7.75 4.46
CA LEU A 179 -16.68 -8.67 4.54
C LEU A 179 -16.21 -10.11 4.75
N GLU A 180 -16.83 -10.76 5.73
CA GLU A 180 -16.59 -12.15 6.18
C GLU A 180 -17.04 -13.23 5.18
N SER A 181 -17.34 -12.94 3.92
CA SER A 181 -18.10 -13.83 3.06
C SER A 181 -17.31 -14.56 1.98
N CYS A 182 -16.07 -14.95 2.22
CA CYS A 182 -15.43 -15.95 1.38
C CYS A 182 -14.85 -17.04 2.26
N GLY A 183 -15.36 -18.27 2.06
CA GLY A 183 -14.95 -19.45 2.81
C GLY A 183 -13.44 -19.70 2.81
N PRO A 184 -12.93 -20.52 3.74
CA PRO A 184 -11.50 -20.73 3.88
C PRO A 184 -10.86 -21.32 2.61
N PRO A 185 -9.61 -21.02 2.25
CA PRO A 185 -8.60 -20.37 3.09
C PRO A 185 -7.82 -19.24 2.39
N VAL A 186 -8.39 -18.13 2.04
CA VAL A 186 -7.57 -16.96 1.68
C VAL A 186 -8.30 -15.71 2.13
N GLY A 187 -7.96 -15.21 3.32
CA GLY A 187 -8.47 -13.93 3.79
C GLY A 187 -8.04 -12.81 2.85
N GLU A 188 -8.99 -11.99 2.41
CA GLU A 188 -8.67 -10.76 1.71
C GLU A 188 -7.93 -9.84 2.67
N CYS A 189 -6.65 -9.59 2.38
CA CYS A 189 -5.82 -8.69 3.15
C CYS A 189 -5.93 -7.28 2.60
N SER A 190 -6.01 -6.28 3.47
CA SER A 190 -5.95 -4.88 3.08
C SER A 190 -4.57 -4.33 3.41
N ILE A 191 -3.94 -3.69 2.43
CA ILE A 191 -2.66 -3.02 2.63
C ILE A 191 -2.93 -1.57 3.02
N VAL A 192 -2.34 -1.14 4.13
CA VAL A 192 -2.41 0.25 4.61
C VAL A 192 -1.04 0.88 4.49
N VAL A 193 -0.95 1.94 3.71
CA VAL A 193 0.25 2.76 3.54
C VAL A 193 0.12 3.97 4.47
N PHE A 194 0.97 4.05 5.47
CA PHE A 194 0.86 5.02 6.55
C PHE A 194 1.38 6.41 6.22
N HIS A 195 0.81 7.38 6.94
CA HIS A 195 1.38 8.71 7.10
C HIS A 195 2.50 8.71 8.15
N SER A 196 3.58 9.47 7.90
CA SER A 196 4.77 9.54 8.76
C SER A 196 4.50 10.06 10.19
N SER A 197 3.45 10.84 10.39
CA SER A 197 3.11 11.43 11.70
C SER A 197 2.49 10.44 12.70
N PHE A 198 2.02 9.26 12.27
CA PHE A 198 1.51 8.24 13.19
C PHE A 198 2.57 7.65 14.13
N LEU A 199 3.85 7.86 13.83
CA LEU A 199 4.97 7.23 14.53
C LEU A 199 5.55 8.06 15.68
N VAL A 200 5.07 9.29 15.90
CA VAL A 200 5.65 10.23 16.88
C VAL A 200 4.88 10.29 18.19
N THR A 201 3.68 9.70 18.29
CA THR A 201 2.79 9.89 19.45
C THR A 201 2.70 8.72 20.43
N GLU A 202 3.47 7.63 20.24
CA GLU A 202 3.56 6.55 21.24
C GLU A 202 5.02 6.25 21.62
N LEU A 203 5.63 7.18 22.36
CA LEU A 203 6.77 6.93 23.26
C LEU A 203 6.53 7.65 24.57
#